data_d33820af4b360e66b0ef24dd9dfceba1
#
_entry.id   d33820af4b360e66b0ef24dd9dfceba1
#
_cell.length_a   1.000
_cell.length_b   1.000
_cell.length_c   1.000
_cell.angle_alpha   90.00
_cell.angle_beta   90.00
_cell.angle_gamma   90.00
#
_symmetry.space_group_name_H-M   'P 1'
#
loop_
_entity.id
_entity.type
_entity.pdbx_description
1 polymer ?
#
loop_
_entity_poly.entity_id
_entity_poly.type
_entity_poly.pdbx_seq_one_letter_code
_entity_poly.pdbx_strand_id
1 'polypeptide(L)'
;MRSKKNFEKKDWLIIFLILILAVILRLYKIDIPLADFHSWRQADTAAVARNFLRFGFDLTHPRFDDLSNIQSGKENPQGYRMVEFPLYNALFAFLYKVLPIFPLEVFGRLVSILFALIVIIILYYLTFKEINRLVAFFSAFTFSIMPFFVFYTRIVLPEPTALGLGMLSIFFLYQFTQTKNKNLMIFFYLSSTLFFSLSILVKPTMIFYSFPLIYLFFKKDSFYFLERFYFYLYFFISILPVVLWRIYILNYPEGIPANDWLITSLNTATGLKNIFFRPAFFRWIFFERINNLIFGGYLTTFFIIGIIIKQKRKFIFSFLASSIFYLLTFQGGNIQHEYYQTLILPALAIFVGAGINFIFENKKLFISPFFIYFIVISLYLFSFYFSFEKIKSNYQYPKDLIIIANIVQKLTNPDEKIVTDRQGDTTLLYLMDRRGAPAIYKELPELKKLGYTYLVTQNKDYVDSLKKEYNIVFESNNFLLIKL
;
A
#
# COMPACT_ATOMS: atom_id res chain seq x y z
N MET A 1 -35.25 -16.96 13.03
CA MET A 1 -35.07 -16.92 11.56
C MET A 1 -34.45 -15.59 11.15
N ARG A 2 -33.25 -15.58 10.56
CA ARG A 2 -32.63 -14.35 10.04
C ARG A 2 -33.23 -14.05 8.67
N SER A 3 -33.98 -12.95 8.51
CA SER A 3 -34.31 -12.45 7.19
C SER A 3 -33.03 -12.29 6.39
N LYS A 4 -32.86 -13.07 5.30
CA LYS A 4 -31.74 -12.91 4.39
C LYS A 4 -31.90 -11.53 3.73
N LYS A 5 -31.06 -10.57 4.10
CA LYS A 5 -31.01 -9.28 3.39
C LYS A 5 -30.54 -9.57 1.96
N ASN A 6 -31.43 -9.36 1.00
CA ASN A 6 -31.12 -9.51 -0.41
C ASN A 6 -30.73 -8.16 -1.00
N PHE A 7 -29.80 -8.19 -1.94
CA PHE A 7 -29.47 -7.04 -2.76
C PHE A 7 -30.65 -6.70 -3.65
N GLU A 8 -31.02 -5.43 -3.70
CA GLU A 8 -32.04 -4.89 -4.58
C GLU A 8 -31.38 -4.14 -5.75
N LYS A 9 -32.12 -3.83 -6.80
CA LYS A 9 -31.60 -3.04 -7.94
C LYS A 9 -30.96 -1.73 -7.50
N LYS A 10 -31.51 -1.07 -6.47
CA LYS A 10 -30.94 0.17 -5.91
C LYS A 10 -29.56 -0.01 -5.27
N ASP A 11 -29.24 -1.19 -4.70
CA ASP A 11 -27.91 -1.44 -4.13
C ASP A 11 -26.86 -1.50 -5.24
N TRP A 12 -27.19 -2.15 -6.36
CA TRP A 12 -26.32 -2.19 -7.53
C TRP A 12 -26.09 -0.80 -8.14
N LEU A 13 -27.16 0.02 -8.22
CA LEU A 13 -27.03 1.40 -8.67
C LEU A 13 -26.13 2.23 -7.73
N ILE A 14 -26.32 2.10 -6.42
CA ILE A 14 -25.48 2.79 -5.42
C ILE A 14 -24.01 2.40 -5.58
N ILE A 15 -23.72 1.09 -5.63
CA ILE A 15 -22.35 0.59 -5.83
C ILE A 15 -21.77 1.15 -7.14
N PHE A 16 -22.51 1.09 -8.22
CA PHE A 16 -22.06 1.60 -9.53
C PHE A 16 -21.68 3.08 -9.48
N LEU A 17 -22.52 3.92 -8.87
CA LEU A 17 -22.25 5.36 -8.73
C LEU A 17 -21.04 5.62 -7.84
N ILE A 18 -20.87 4.87 -6.73
CA ILE A 18 -19.70 4.96 -5.85
C ILE A 18 -18.44 4.55 -6.62
N LEU A 19 -18.48 3.49 -7.43
CA LEU A 19 -17.33 3.04 -8.21
C LEU A 19 -16.95 4.06 -9.29
N ILE A 20 -17.90 4.67 -9.98
CA ILE A 20 -17.61 5.75 -10.94
C ILE A 20 -16.89 6.90 -10.23
N LEU A 21 -17.42 7.35 -9.10
CA LEU A 21 -16.81 8.43 -8.32
C LEU A 21 -15.39 8.04 -7.84
N ALA A 22 -15.22 6.80 -7.36
CA ALA A 22 -13.93 6.29 -6.92
C ALA A 22 -12.88 6.26 -8.04
N VAL A 23 -13.30 5.88 -9.27
CA VAL A 23 -12.43 5.90 -10.46
C VAL A 23 -12.05 7.34 -10.83
N ILE A 24 -13.04 8.24 -10.96
CA ILE A 24 -12.79 9.64 -11.33
C ILE A 24 -11.76 10.29 -10.39
N LEU A 25 -11.93 10.12 -9.08
CA LEU A 25 -11.01 10.70 -8.10
C LEU A 25 -9.60 10.08 -8.17
N ARG A 26 -9.48 8.79 -8.48
CA ARG A 26 -8.18 8.11 -8.58
C ARG A 26 -7.47 8.32 -9.91
N LEU A 27 -8.19 8.73 -10.95
CA LEU A 27 -7.60 9.12 -12.23
C LEU A 27 -6.98 10.53 -12.20
N TYR A 28 -7.23 11.32 -11.15
CA TYR A 28 -6.61 12.63 -11.01
C TYR A 28 -5.09 12.54 -11.03
N LYS A 29 -4.44 13.19 -11.99
CA LYS A 29 -2.98 13.14 -12.22
C LYS A 29 -2.44 11.70 -12.32
N ILE A 30 -3.11 10.83 -13.07
CA ILE A 30 -2.73 9.42 -13.25
C ILE A 30 -1.40 9.25 -14.00
N ASP A 31 -1.02 10.23 -14.79
CA ASP A 31 0.12 10.25 -15.71
C ASP A 31 1.36 10.95 -15.16
N ILE A 32 1.34 11.48 -13.93
CA ILE A 32 2.52 12.14 -13.36
C ILE A 32 3.70 11.16 -13.24
N PRO A 33 4.95 11.62 -13.43
CA PRO A 33 6.13 10.79 -13.23
C PRO A 33 6.21 10.22 -11.81
N LEU A 34 6.92 9.08 -11.63
CA LEU A 34 7.20 8.52 -10.30
C LEU A 34 8.28 9.33 -9.59
N ALA A 35 8.00 10.62 -9.39
CA ALA A 35 8.80 11.56 -8.62
C ALA A 35 7.93 12.29 -7.58
N ASP A 36 6.68 11.86 -7.43
CA ASP A 36 5.72 12.31 -6.43
C ASP A 36 6.02 11.68 -5.05
N PHE A 37 5.14 11.88 -4.08
CA PHE A 37 5.40 11.50 -2.69
C PHE A 37 5.74 10.00 -2.53
N HIS A 38 6.76 9.68 -1.72
CA HIS A 38 7.39 8.36 -1.60
C HIS A 38 7.96 7.83 -2.94
N SER A 39 8.49 8.73 -3.76
CA SER A 39 9.03 8.44 -5.09
C SER A 39 10.04 7.28 -5.10
N TRP A 40 10.99 7.25 -4.16
CA TRP A 40 11.98 6.20 -4.04
C TRP A 40 11.35 4.79 -3.93
N ARG A 41 10.29 4.65 -3.13
CA ARG A 41 9.61 3.35 -2.95
C ARG A 41 8.78 2.97 -4.17
N GLN A 42 8.14 3.94 -4.83
CA GLN A 42 7.43 3.73 -6.08
C GLN A 42 8.39 3.37 -7.21
N ALA A 43 9.54 4.07 -7.29
CA ALA A 43 10.60 3.81 -8.27
C ALA A 43 11.17 2.40 -8.12
N ASP A 44 11.53 1.96 -6.90
CA ASP A 44 11.97 0.59 -6.62
C ASP A 44 10.95 -0.45 -7.10
N THR A 45 9.67 -0.19 -6.81
CA THR A 45 8.57 -1.09 -7.20
C THR A 45 8.42 -1.16 -8.72
N ALA A 46 8.44 -0.01 -9.40
CA ALA A 46 8.29 0.06 -10.85
C ALA A 46 9.55 -0.45 -11.58
N ALA A 47 10.74 -0.24 -11.01
CA ALA A 47 11.98 -0.78 -11.56
C ALA A 47 11.95 -2.31 -11.64
N VAL A 48 11.42 -3.00 -10.63
CA VAL A 48 11.24 -4.46 -10.70
C VAL A 48 10.36 -4.86 -11.88
N ALA A 49 9.25 -4.16 -12.09
CA ALA A 49 8.36 -4.45 -13.23
C ALA A 49 9.03 -4.15 -14.58
N ARG A 50 9.73 -3.03 -14.69
CA ARG A 50 10.49 -2.68 -15.89
C ARG A 50 11.57 -3.73 -16.20
N ASN A 51 12.24 -4.20 -15.18
CA ASN A 51 13.28 -5.21 -15.34
C ASN A 51 12.72 -6.60 -15.69
N PHE A 52 11.46 -6.93 -15.32
CA PHE A 52 10.79 -8.10 -15.91
C PHE A 52 10.59 -8.00 -17.41
N LEU A 53 10.34 -6.81 -17.92
CA LEU A 53 10.24 -6.59 -19.38
C LEU A 53 11.60 -6.70 -20.07
N ARG A 54 12.70 -6.32 -19.40
CA ARG A 54 14.07 -6.35 -19.94
C ARG A 54 14.71 -7.73 -19.89
N PHE A 55 14.61 -8.40 -18.73
CA PHE A 55 15.35 -9.62 -18.44
C PHE A 55 14.48 -10.90 -18.41
N GLY A 56 13.17 -10.76 -18.64
CA GLY A 56 12.20 -11.85 -18.53
C GLY A 56 11.52 -11.92 -17.16
N PHE A 57 10.37 -12.61 -17.12
CA PHE A 57 9.55 -12.74 -15.92
C PHE A 57 10.07 -13.83 -14.98
N ASP A 58 11.18 -13.58 -14.32
CA ASP A 58 11.68 -14.43 -13.24
C ASP A 58 11.23 -13.90 -11.88
N LEU A 59 10.12 -14.46 -11.37
CA LEU A 59 9.53 -14.06 -10.09
C LEU A 59 10.40 -14.43 -8.89
N THR A 60 11.35 -15.35 -9.06
CA THR A 60 12.24 -15.77 -8.00
C THR A 60 13.46 -14.88 -7.86
N HIS A 61 13.82 -14.14 -8.93
CA HIS A 61 14.95 -13.21 -8.93
C HIS A 61 14.52 -11.81 -9.39
N PRO A 62 13.64 -11.13 -8.64
CA PRO A 62 13.23 -9.76 -8.94
C PRO A 62 14.43 -8.82 -8.89
N ARG A 63 14.59 -7.97 -9.92
CA ARG A 63 15.70 -7.02 -10.06
C ARG A 63 15.21 -5.60 -10.10
N PHE A 64 15.88 -4.70 -9.37
CA PHE A 64 15.64 -3.27 -9.43
C PHE A 64 16.87 -2.51 -9.97
N ASP A 65 16.92 -1.19 -9.85
CA ASP A 65 17.95 -0.39 -10.49
C ASP A 65 19.19 -0.14 -9.62
N ASP A 66 19.10 -0.34 -8.31
CA ASP A 66 20.23 -0.18 -7.39
C ASP A 66 21.17 -1.40 -7.43
N LEU A 67 22.42 -1.15 -7.81
CA LEU A 67 23.49 -2.16 -7.91
C LEU A 67 24.51 -2.03 -6.75
N SER A 68 24.30 -1.10 -5.85
CA SER A 68 25.21 -0.77 -4.75
C SER A 68 25.01 -1.69 -3.53
N ASN A 69 25.86 -1.50 -2.54
CA ASN A 69 25.73 -2.16 -1.26
C ASN A 69 24.93 -1.36 -0.22
N ILE A 70 24.36 -0.21 -0.60
CA ILE A 70 23.75 0.75 0.34
C ILE A 70 22.60 0.12 1.14
N GLN A 71 21.74 -0.67 0.47
CA GLN A 71 20.57 -1.24 1.12
C GLN A 71 20.87 -2.49 1.93
N SER A 72 21.81 -3.32 1.51
CA SER A 72 22.07 -4.64 2.11
C SER A 72 23.39 -4.74 2.89
N GLY A 73 24.29 -3.76 2.72
CA GLY A 73 25.67 -3.85 3.16
C GLY A 73 26.56 -4.74 2.29
N LYS A 74 26.02 -5.33 1.21
CA LYS A 74 26.72 -6.23 0.27
C LYS A 74 26.55 -5.74 -1.14
N GLU A 75 27.62 -5.83 -1.96
CA GLU A 75 27.54 -5.50 -3.38
C GLU A 75 26.46 -6.31 -4.08
N ASN A 76 25.61 -5.63 -4.86
CA ASN A 76 24.46 -6.22 -5.51
C ASN A 76 24.51 -6.06 -7.06
N PRO A 77 25.51 -6.65 -7.75
CA PRO A 77 25.73 -6.41 -9.17
C PRO A 77 24.56 -6.87 -10.07
N GLN A 78 23.73 -7.79 -9.57
CA GLN A 78 22.53 -8.24 -10.26
C GLN A 78 21.34 -7.31 -10.02
N GLY A 79 21.39 -6.46 -8.98
CA GLY A 79 20.29 -5.62 -8.56
C GLY A 79 19.11 -6.43 -8.03
N TYR A 80 19.35 -7.47 -7.25
CA TYR A 80 18.27 -8.25 -6.64
C TYR A 80 17.50 -7.43 -5.61
N ARG A 81 16.16 -7.60 -5.62
CA ARG A 81 15.25 -6.96 -4.66
C ARG A 81 14.45 -8.03 -3.91
N MET A 82 15.06 -8.65 -2.91
CA MET A 82 14.52 -9.79 -2.15
C MET A 82 13.73 -9.33 -0.91
N VAL A 83 12.57 -8.73 -1.13
CA VAL A 83 11.71 -8.20 -0.05
C VAL A 83 10.35 -8.90 -0.09
N GLU A 84 9.35 -8.26 -0.73
CA GLU A 84 8.06 -8.87 -1.00
C GLU A 84 8.14 -9.79 -2.22
N PHE A 85 7.26 -10.79 -2.29
CA PHE A 85 7.11 -11.56 -3.52
C PHE A 85 6.52 -10.67 -4.63
N PRO A 86 7.12 -10.61 -5.83
CA PRO A 86 6.87 -9.53 -6.79
C PRO A 86 5.62 -9.74 -7.65
N LEU A 87 4.52 -10.25 -7.06
CA LEU A 87 3.28 -10.52 -7.77
C LEU A 87 2.64 -9.24 -8.35
N TYR A 88 2.63 -8.17 -7.56
CA TYR A 88 2.12 -6.87 -8.02
C TYR A 88 2.93 -6.34 -9.21
N ASN A 89 4.25 -6.39 -9.11
CA ASN A 89 5.19 -5.94 -10.14
C ASN A 89 4.99 -6.73 -11.46
N ALA A 90 4.89 -8.05 -11.35
CA ALA A 90 4.66 -8.93 -12.49
C ALA A 90 3.31 -8.67 -13.16
N LEU A 91 2.26 -8.39 -12.36
CA LEU A 91 0.92 -8.16 -12.87
C LEU A 91 0.86 -6.93 -13.78
N PHE A 92 1.37 -5.78 -13.34
CA PHE A 92 1.31 -4.59 -14.18
C PHE A 92 2.38 -4.58 -15.30
N ALA A 93 3.52 -5.26 -15.11
CA ALA A 93 4.46 -5.51 -16.20
C ALA A 93 3.83 -6.37 -17.32
N PHE A 94 3.09 -7.42 -16.93
CA PHE A 94 2.36 -8.26 -17.87
C PHE A 94 1.29 -7.47 -18.64
N LEU A 95 0.49 -6.66 -17.93
CA LEU A 95 -0.52 -5.81 -18.58
C LEU A 95 0.11 -4.84 -19.58
N TYR A 96 1.21 -4.19 -19.21
CA TYR A 96 1.96 -3.34 -20.12
C TYR A 96 2.50 -4.11 -21.34
N LYS A 97 3.03 -5.31 -21.13
CA LYS A 97 3.54 -6.16 -22.24
C LYS A 97 2.45 -6.52 -23.25
N VAL A 98 1.21 -6.76 -22.77
CA VAL A 98 0.08 -7.12 -23.64
C VAL A 98 -0.50 -5.90 -24.33
N LEU A 99 -0.57 -4.75 -23.66
CA LEU A 99 -1.25 -3.54 -24.16
C LEU A 99 -0.46 -2.27 -23.81
N PRO A 100 0.66 -1.95 -24.49
CA PRO A 100 1.54 -0.83 -24.16
C PRO A 100 1.00 0.53 -24.64
N ILE A 101 -0.24 0.88 -24.29
CA ILE A 101 -0.91 2.13 -24.72
C ILE A 101 -0.62 3.32 -23.79
N PHE A 102 -0.15 3.07 -22.58
CA PHE A 102 0.21 4.08 -21.59
C PHE A 102 1.61 3.78 -21.03
N PRO A 103 2.29 4.72 -20.38
CA PRO A 103 3.52 4.45 -19.62
C PRO A 103 3.32 3.33 -18.58
N LEU A 104 4.40 2.62 -18.25
CA LEU A 104 4.39 1.49 -17.31
C LEU A 104 3.80 1.87 -15.94
N GLU A 105 4.09 3.07 -15.47
CA GLU A 105 3.63 3.60 -14.19
C GLU A 105 2.10 3.73 -14.12
N VAL A 106 1.48 4.06 -15.24
CA VAL A 106 0.01 4.15 -15.34
C VAL A 106 -0.61 2.77 -15.12
N PHE A 107 -0.02 1.70 -15.67
CA PHE A 107 -0.49 0.34 -15.41
C PHE A 107 -0.34 -0.06 -13.96
N GLY A 108 0.76 0.32 -13.30
CA GLY A 108 0.92 0.12 -11.86
C GLY A 108 -0.20 0.80 -11.06
N ARG A 109 -0.50 2.06 -11.39
CA ARG A 109 -1.62 2.79 -10.78
C ARG A 109 -2.98 2.16 -11.07
N LEU A 110 -3.23 1.74 -12.30
CA LEU A 110 -4.49 1.07 -12.68
C LEU A 110 -4.71 -0.25 -11.94
N VAL A 111 -3.65 -1.05 -11.71
CA VAL A 111 -3.74 -2.26 -10.88
C VAL A 111 -4.07 -1.90 -9.44
N SER A 112 -3.43 -0.90 -8.87
CA SER A 112 -3.76 -0.41 -7.51
C SER A 112 -5.22 0.05 -7.41
N ILE A 113 -5.70 0.80 -8.41
CA ILE A 113 -7.10 1.25 -8.50
C ILE A 113 -8.06 0.06 -8.60
N LEU A 114 -7.77 -0.94 -9.43
CA LEU A 114 -8.60 -2.14 -9.56
C LEU A 114 -8.81 -2.83 -8.19
N PHE A 115 -7.74 -3.03 -7.43
CA PHE A 115 -7.85 -3.62 -6.10
C PHE A 115 -8.58 -2.71 -5.10
N ALA A 116 -8.44 -1.40 -5.21
CA ALA A 116 -9.24 -0.45 -4.42
C ALA A 116 -10.75 -0.58 -4.71
N LEU A 117 -11.14 -0.73 -5.99
CA LEU A 117 -12.54 -0.94 -6.36
C LEU A 117 -13.09 -2.27 -5.81
N ILE A 118 -12.28 -3.33 -5.83
CA ILE A 118 -12.61 -4.61 -5.18
C ILE A 118 -12.87 -4.42 -3.68
N VAL A 119 -12.01 -3.67 -2.99
CA VAL A 119 -12.20 -3.35 -1.56
C VAL A 119 -13.53 -2.63 -1.34
N ILE A 120 -13.87 -1.62 -2.15
CA ILE A 120 -15.12 -0.86 -2.05
C ILE A 120 -16.35 -1.78 -2.18
N ILE A 121 -16.36 -2.67 -3.17
CA ILE A 121 -17.45 -3.62 -3.40
C ILE A 121 -17.61 -4.55 -2.19
N ILE A 122 -16.51 -5.09 -1.69
CA ILE A 122 -16.52 -6.03 -0.56
C ILE A 122 -16.94 -5.32 0.73
N LEU A 123 -16.47 -4.11 0.96
CA LEU A 123 -16.89 -3.28 2.10
C LEU A 123 -18.40 -3.06 2.08
N TYR A 124 -18.95 -2.63 0.95
CA TYR A 124 -20.39 -2.46 0.80
C TYR A 124 -21.13 -3.77 1.09
N TYR A 125 -20.68 -4.87 0.47
CA TYR A 125 -21.31 -6.17 0.62
C TYR A 125 -21.32 -6.64 2.10
N LEU A 126 -20.17 -6.67 2.75
CA LEU A 126 -20.03 -7.19 4.12
C LEU A 126 -20.81 -6.33 5.11
N THR A 127 -20.72 -5.02 5.02
CA THR A 127 -21.43 -4.11 5.94
C THR A 127 -22.94 -4.10 5.69
N PHE A 128 -23.40 -4.26 4.44
CA PHE A 128 -24.81 -4.48 4.10
C PHE A 128 -25.35 -5.76 4.77
N LYS A 129 -24.64 -6.87 4.62
CA LYS A 129 -25.04 -8.16 5.18
C LYS A 129 -25.03 -8.18 6.71
N GLU A 130 -24.02 -7.57 7.30
CA GLU A 130 -23.82 -7.61 8.75
C GLU A 130 -24.62 -6.53 9.51
N ILE A 131 -24.81 -5.34 8.93
CA ILE A 131 -25.48 -4.22 9.62
C ILE A 131 -26.70 -3.77 8.82
N ASN A 132 -26.53 -2.88 7.85
CA ASN A 132 -27.63 -2.39 6.98
C ASN A 132 -27.06 -1.61 5.78
N ARG A 133 -27.99 -1.14 4.90
CA ARG A 133 -27.67 -0.38 3.69
C ARG A 133 -27.01 0.97 3.98
N LEU A 134 -27.40 1.64 5.06
CA LEU A 134 -26.85 2.94 5.41
C LEU A 134 -25.38 2.85 5.78
N VAL A 135 -25.01 1.87 6.65
CA VAL A 135 -23.61 1.59 6.96
C VAL A 135 -22.84 1.18 5.73
N ALA A 136 -23.43 0.35 4.85
CA ALA A 136 -22.78 -0.07 3.61
C ALA A 136 -22.46 1.12 2.70
N PHE A 137 -23.42 2.02 2.53
CA PHE A 137 -23.22 3.24 1.75
C PHE A 137 -22.10 4.10 2.31
N PHE A 138 -22.16 4.47 3.59
CA PHE A 138 -21.17 5.38 4.17
C PHE A 138 -19.79 4.75 4.30
N SER A 139 -19.67 3.44 4.55
CA SER A 139 -18.38 2.75 4.56
C SER A 139 -17.72 2.76 3.18
N ALA A 140 -18.46 2.37 2.14
CA ALA A 140 -17.97 2.38 0.77
C ALA A 140 -17.69 3.81 0.27
N PHE A 141 -18.57 4.77 0.59
CA PHE A 141 -18.42 6.17 0.21
C PHE A 141 -17.20 6.80 0.85
N THR A 142 -16.98 6.60 2.17
CA THR A 142 -15.78 7.10 2.88
C THR A 142 -14.51 6.57 2.21
N PHE A 143 -14.44 5.26 1.94
CA PHE A 143 -13.28 4.66 1.28
C PHE A 143 -13.07 5.22 -0.13
N SER A 144 -14.14 5.59 -0.81
CA SER A 144 -14.11 6.07 -2.19
C SER A 144 -13.60 7.49 -2.34
N ILE A 145 -13.99 8.40 -1.41
CA ILE A 145 -13.80 9.84 -1.60
C ILE A 145 -12.70 10.46 -0.74
N MET A 146 -12.41 9.92 0.46
CA MET A 146 -11.46 10.59 1.34
C MET A 146 -10.06 10.68 0.72
N PRO A 147 -9.43 11.88 0.70
CA PRO A 147 -8.21 12.14 -0.06
C PRO A 147 -7.04 11.20 0.26
N PHE A 148 -6.85 10.84 1.53
CA PHE A 148 -5.86 9.86 1.94
C PHE A 148 -6.12 8.48 1.32
N PHE A 149 -7.37 8.00 1.39
CA PHE A 149 -7.76 6.71 0.80
C PHE A 149 -7.57 6.73 -0.72
N VAL A 150 -7.94 7.83 -1.38
CA VAL A 150 -7.77 8.01 -2.82
C VAL A 150 -6.30 7.95 -3.20
N PHE A 151 -5.44 8.73 -2.54
CA PHE A 151 -4.02 8.81 -2.87
C PHE A 151 -3.32 7.46 -2.67
N TYR A 152 -3.42 6.87 -1.46
CA TYR A 152 -2.69 5.63 -1.13
C TYR A 152 -3.26 4.35 -1.74
N THR A 153 -4.41 4.40 -2.41
CA THR A 153 -4.95 3.26 -3.17
C THR A 153 -4.85 3.45 -4.69
N ARG A 154 -4.03 4.42 -5.15
CA ARG A 154 -3.70 4.61 -6.58
C ARG A 154 -2.19 4.61 -6.88
N ILE A 155 -1.33 4.80 -5.89
CA ILE A 155 0.12 4.87 -6.09
C ILE A 155 0.72 3.52 -6.49
N VAL A 156 1.94 3.54 -7.04
CA VAL A 156 2.65 2.34 -7.50
C VAL A 156 3.30 1.64 -6.31
N LEU A 157 2.46 1.04 -5.45
CA LEU A 157 2.88 0.28 -4.27
C LEU A 157 2.07 -1.01 -4.13
N PRO A 158 2.62 -2.06 -3.51
CA PRO A 158 1.95 -3.36 -3.35
C PRO A 158 0.80 -3.36 -2.35
N GLU A 159 0.72 -2.37 -1.43
CA GLU A 159 -0.28 -2.30 -0.36
C GLU A 159 -1.73 -2.38 -0.85
N PRO A 160 -2.18 -1.65 -1.88
CA PRO A 160 -3.56 -1.75 -2.37
C PRO A 160 -3.90 -3.14 -2.90
N THR A 161 -2.94 -3.77 -3.60
CA THR A 161 -3.10 -5.14 -4.13
C THR A 161 -3.21 -6.15 -3.00
N ALA A 162 -2.33 -6.07 -2.02
CA ALA A 162 -2.36 -6.94 -0.85
C ALA A 162 -3.68 -6.79 -0.07
N LEU A 163 -4.13 -5.54 0.13
CA LEU A 163 -5.40 -5.24 0.78
C LEU A 163 -6.59 -5.83 0.02
N GLY A 164 -6.64 -5.64 -1.30
CA GLY A 164 -7.72 -6.17 -2.13
C GLY A 164 -7.78 -7.70 -2.10
N LEU A 165 -6.61 -8.37 -2.18
CA LEU A 165 -6.51 -9.84 -2.05
C LEU A 165 -6.96 -10.32 -0.65
N GLY A 166 -6.56 -9.62 0.42
CA GLY A 166 -7.00 -9.93 1.78
C GLY A 166 -8.51 -9.77 1.96
N MET A 167 -9.10 -8.73 1.37
CA MET A 167 -10.55 -8.54 1.38
C MET A 167 -11.29 -9.59 0.55
N LEU A 168 -10.74 -10.04 -0.59
CA LEU A 168 -11.27 -11.18 -1.35
C LEU A 168 -11.26 -12.47 -0.52
N SER A 169 -10.18 -12.73 0.20
CA SER A 169 -10.11 -13.85 1.12
C SER A 169 -11.23 -13.83 2.16
N ILE A 170 -11.43 -12.68 2.82
CA ILE A 170 -12.52 -12.51 3.79
C ILE A 170 -13.89 -12.69 3.13
N PHE A 171 -14.09 -12.16 1.92
CA PHE A 171 -15.34 -12.32 1.18
C PHE A 171 -15.64 -13.80 0.89
N PHE A 172 -14.68 -14.55 0.37
CA PHE A 172 -14.88 -15.97 0.06
C PHE A 172 -15.09 -16.80 1.33
N LEU A 173 -14.34 -16.53 2.40
CA LEU A 173 -14.57 -17.24 3.67
C LEU A 173 -15.93 -16.88 4.28
N TYR A 174 -16.39 -15.63 4.11
CA TYR A 174 -17.74 -15.25 4.50
C TYR A 174 -18.80 -16.05 3.72
N GLN A 175 -18.64 -16.22 2.40
CA GLN A 175 -19.55 -17.07 1.59
C GLN A 175 -19.51 -18.53 2.05
N PHE A 176 -18.32 -19.06 2.39
CA PHE A 176 -18.17 -20.39 2.97
C PHE A 176 -19.02 -20.58 4.22
N THR A 177 -19.13 -19.57 5.07
CA THR A 177 -19.96 -19.63 6.30
C THR A 177 -21.46 -19.55 6.01
N GLN A 178 -21.89 -19.11 4.85
CA GLN A 178 -23.30 -18.87 4.52
C GLN A 178 -23.91 -19.97 3.64
N THR A 179 -23.10 -20.74 2.90
CA THR A 179 -23.57 -21.77 1.99
C THR A 179 -23.69 -23.14 2.68
N LYS A 180 -24.65 -23.95 2.22
CA LYS A 180 -24.82 -25.35 2.61
C LYS A 180 -24.45 -26.33 1.50
N ASN A 181 -24.28 -25.84 0.28
CA ASN A 181 -23.86 -26.66 -0.86
C ASN A 181 -22.39 -27.05 -0.71
N LYS A 182 -22.10 -28.35 -0.65
CA LYS A 182 -20.76 -28.87 -0.40
C LYS A 182 -19.73 -28.43 -1.44
N ASN A 183 -20.09 -28.42 -2.71
CA ASN A 183 -19.18 -28.01 -3.78
C ASN A 183 -18.85 -26.53 -3.70
N LEU A 184 -19.85 -25.69 -3.44
CA LEU A 184 -19.62 -24.25 -3.22
C LEU A 184 -18.83 -23.98 -1.93
N MET A 185 -19.00 -24.79 -0.89
CA MET A 185 -18.19 -24.69 0.32
C MET A 185 -16.71 -24.91 0.01
N ILE A 186 -16.39 -26.01 -0.72
CA ILE A 186 -15.01 -26.31 -1.12
C ILE A 186 -14.44 -25.17 -1.99
N PHE A 187 -15.19 -24.72 -2.99
CA PHE A 187 -14.78 -23.62 -3.85
C PHE A 187 -14.46 -22.34 -3.05
N PHE A 188 -15.35 -21.93 -2.16
CA PHE A 188 -15.17 -20.73 -1.36
C PHE A 188 -14.01 -20.85 -0.36
N TYR A 189 -13.84 -22.03 0.23
CA TYR A 189 -12.72 -22.30 1.13
C TYR A 189 -11.38 -22.22 0.40
N LEU A 190 -11.24 -22.89 -0.75
CA LEU A 190 -10.00 -22.90 -1.54
C LEU A 190 -9.70 -21.50 -2.11
N SER A 191 -10.72 -20.80 -2.60
CA SER A 191 -10.55 -19.41 -3.07
C SER A 191 -10.08 -18.48 -1.95
N SER A 192 -10.68 -18.61 -0.76
CA SER A 192 -10.25 -17.82 0.40
C SER A 192 -8.81 -18.11 0.78
N THR A 193 -8.42 -19.38 0.87
CA THR A 193 -7.06 -19.81 1.18
C THR A 193 -6.05 -19.25 0.18
N LEU A 194 -6.37 -19.35 -1.12
CA LEU A 194 -5.53 -18.81 -2.20
C LEU A 194 -5.35 -17.30 -2.07
N PHE A 195 -6.43 -16.55 -1.94
CA PHE A 195 -6.34 -15.09 -1.87
C PHE A 195 -5.66 -14.60 -0.58
N PHE A 196 -5.81 -15.32 0.53
CA PHE A 196 -5.06 -14.97 1.75
C PHE A 196 -3.58 -15.25 1.58
N SER A 197 -3.20 -16.38 0.99
CA SER A 197 -1.81 -16.72 0.67
C SER A 197 -1.17 -15.66 -0.23
N LEU A 198 -1.84 -15.29 -1.33
CA LEU A 198 -1.35 -14.25 -2.24
C LEU A 198 -1.24 -12.88 -1.56
N SER A 199 -2.19 -12.54 -0.68
CA SER A 199 -2.19 -11.28 0.08
C SER A 199 -0.96 -11.17 0.97
N ILE A 200 -0.63 -12.20 1.76
CA ILE A 200 0.55 -12.21 2.64
C ILE A 200 1.87 -12.37 1.88
N LEU A 201 1.88 -12.99 0.71
CA LEU A 201 3.05 -13.00 -0.19
C LEU A 201 3.37 -11.61 -0.71
N VAL A 202 2.35 -10.85 -1.15
CA VAL A 202 2.50 -9.47 -1.62
C VAL A 202 2.88 -8.53 -0.47
N LYS A 203 2.30 -8.71 0.72
CA LYS A 203 2.63 -7.91 1.91
C LYS A 203 2.47 -8.75 3.18
N PRO A 204 3.56 -9.20 3.81
CA PRO A 204 3.49 -10.06 4.99
C PRO A 204 2.68 -9.49 6.15
N THR A 205 2.59 -8.16 6.28
CA THR A 205 1.76 -7.50 7.30
C THR A 205 0.26 -7.78 7.13
N MET A 206 -0.19 -8.30 5.98
CA MET A 206 -1.56 -8.76 5.80
C MET A 206 -1.93 -9.95 6.69
N ILE A 207 -0.96 -10.57 7.37
CA ILE A 207 -1.22 -11.61 8.38
C ILE A 207 -2.21 -11.15 9.46
N PHE A 208 -2.26 -9.85 9.76
CA PHE A 208 -3.23 -9.30 10.72
C PHE A 208 -4.69 -9.43 10.25
N TYR A 209 -4.93 -9.64 8.96
CA TYR A 209 -6.26 -9.96 8.44
C TYR A 209 -6.72 -11.39 8.82
N SER A 210 -5.87 -12.16 9.49
CA SER A 210 -6.28 -13.39 10.18
C SER A 210 -7.37 -13.16 11.23
N PHE A 211 -7.44 -11.99 11.88
CA PHE A 211 -8.47 -11.69 12.88
C PHE A 211 -9.90 -11.84 12.33
N PRO A 212 -10.31 -11.16 11.24
CA PRO A 212 -11.64 -11.39 10.65
C PRO A 212 -11.81 -12.81 10.11
N LEU A 213 -10.75 -13.46 9.60
CA LEU A 213 -10.82 -14.86 9.13
C LEU A 213 -11.08 -15.82 10.30
N ILE A 214 -10.34 -15.73 11.40
CA ILE A 214 -10.55 -16.53 12.62
C ILE A 214 -11.97 -16.31 13.14
N TYR A 215 -12.43 -15.05 13.17
CA TYR A 215 -13.80 -14.76 13.61
C TYR A 215 -14.85 -15.46 12.72
N LEU A 216 -14.63 -15.58 11.41
CA LEU A 216 -15.54 -16.30 10.51
C LEU A 216 -15.58 -17.80 10.80
N PHE A 217 -14.46 -18.44 11.11
CA PHE A 217 -14.44 -19.83 11.59
C PHE A 217 -15.20 -19.97 12.90
N PHE A 218 -14.96 -19.09 13.88
CA PHE A 218 -15.71 -19.06 15.12
C PHE A 218 -17.22 -18.85 14.88
N LYS A 219 -17.61 -17.97 13.96
CA LYS A 219 -19.02 -17.69 13.61
C LYS A 219 -19.70 -18.92 13.02
N LYS A 220 -18.95 -19.78 12.29
CA LYS A 220 -19.48 -21.01 11.69
C LYS A 220 -19.66 -22.12 12.69
N ASP A 221 -18.63 -22.43 13.48
CA ASP A 221 -18.56 -23.64 14.32
C ASP A 221 -18.48 -23.36 15.82
N SER A 222 -18.66 -22.09 16.26
CA SER A 222 -18.42 -21.66 17.65
C SER A 222 -17.00 -22.06 18.09
N PHE A 223 -16.76 -22.39 19.34
CA PHE A 223 -15.44 -22.83 19.84
C PHE A 223 -14.97 -24.18 19.26
N TYR A 224 -15.86 -25.00 18.71
CA TYR A 224 -15.51 -26.26 18.04
C TYR A 224 -14.63 -26.05 16.79
N PHE A 225 -14.50 -24.82 16.27
CA PHE A 225 -13.57 -24.57 15.14
C PHE A 225 -12.13 -24.99 15.48
N LEU A 226 -11.73 -24.90 16.75
CA LEU A 226 -10.40 -25.33 17.22
C LEU A 226 -10.17 -26.84 17.12
N GLU A 227 -11.23 -27.64 17.03
CA GLU A 227 -11.17 -29.10 16.84
C GLU A 227 -11.21 -29.49 15.37
N ARG A 228 -11.43 -28.52 14.46
CA ARG A 228 -11.60 -28.77 13.03
C ARG A 228 -10.28 -28.74 12.29
N PHE A 229 -9.89 -29.85 11.71
CA PHE A 229 -8.66 -29.97 10.90
C PHE A 229 -8.58 -28.90 9.80
N TYR A 230 -9.69 -28.59 9.12
CA TYR A 230 -9.70 -27.61 8.03
C TYR A 230 -9.35 -26.18 8.50
N PHE A 231 -9.52 -25.84 9.77
CA PHE A 231 -9.06 -24.56 10.31
C PHE A 231 -7.53 -24.46 10.27
N TYR A 232 -6.84 -25.46 10.76
CA TYR A 232 -5.37 -25.52 10.76
C TYR A 232 -4.82 -25.63 9.34
N LEU A 233 -5.45 -26.46 8.49
CA LEU A 233 -5.08 -26.60 7.09
C LEU A 233 -5.18 -25.28 6.32
N TYR A 234 -6.21 -24.47 6.59
CA TYR A 234 -6.38 -23.14 6.00
C TYR A 234 -5.15 -22.27 6.26
N PHE A 235 -4.76 -22.08 7.52
CA PHE A 235 -3.64 -21.23 7.88
C PHE A 235 -2.31 -21.83 7.44
N PHE A 236 -2.15 -23.13 7.54
CA PHE A 236 -0.94 -23.82 7.07
C PHE A 236 -0.70 -23.56 5.57
N ILE A 237 -1.69 -23.86 4.72
CA ILE A 237 -1.57 -23.67 3.26
C ILE A 237 -1.39 -22.17 2.93
N SER A 238 -2.09 -21.28 3.64
CA SER A 238 -1.98 -19.84 3.36
C SER A 238 -0.62 -19.27 3.73
N ILE A 239 -0.02 -19.71 4.84
CA ILE A 239 1.24 -19.16 5.37
C ILE A 239 2.46 -19.82 4.74
N LEU A 240 2.36 -21.10 4.36
CA LEU A 240 3.49 -21.85 3.83
C LEU A 240 4.24 -21.15 2.68
N PRO A 241 3.58 -20.58 1.65
CA PRO A 241 4.29 -19.93 0.55
C PRO A 241 5.13 -18.72 0.98
N VAL A 242 4.65 -17.89 1.91
CA VAL A 242 5.44 -16.75 2.41
C VAL A 242 6.62 -17.23 3.26
N VAL A 243 6.47 -18.30 4.03
CA VAL A 243 7.58 -18.90 4.80
C VAL A 243 8.63 -19.44 3.83
N LEU A 244 8.23 -20.18 2.81
CA LEU A 244 9.14 -20.71 1.79
C LEU A 244 9.86 -19.57 1.05
N TRP A 245 9.14 -18.49 0.69
CA TRP A 245 9.77 -17.31 0.10
C TRP A 245 10.80 -16.68 1.02
N ARG A 246 10.47 -16.51 2.30
CA ARG A 246 11.41 -15.91 3.27
C ARG A 246 12.66 -16.78 3.49
N ILE A 247 12.54 -18.10 3.46
CA ILE A 247 13.68 -19.02 3.52
C ILE A 247 14.50 -18.94 2.22
N TYR A 248 13.82 -18.94 1.07
CA TYR A 248 14.47 -18.89 -0.25
C TYR A 248 15.36 -17.65 -0.41
N ILE A 249 14.87 -16.46 -0.05
CA ILE A 249 15.63 -15.21 -0.23
C ILE A 249 16.88 -15.11 0.64
N LEU A 250 17.02 -15.94 1.68
CA LEU A 250 18.25 -15.97 2.49
C LEU A 250 19.48 -16.42 1.68
N ASN A 251 19.27 -17.05 0.53
CA ASN A 251 20.36 -17.39 -0.41
C ASN A 251 20.88 -16.17 -1.18
N TYR A 252 20.19 -15.04 -1.14
CA TYR A 252 20.49 -13.79 -1.87
C TYR A 252 20.58 -12.60 -0.92
N PRO A 253 21.50 -12.63 0.06
CA PRO A 253 21.55 -11.62 1.12
C PRO A 253 21.86 -10.21 0.61
N GLU A 254 22.47 -10.08 -0.59
CA GLU A 254 22.71 -8.81 -1.27
C GLU A 254 21.43 -8.10 -1.67
N GLY A 255 20.35 -8.85 -1.89
CA GLY A 255 19.03 -8.31 -2.25
C GLY A 255 18.13 -8.02 -1.05
N ILE A 256 18.54 -8.38 0.17
CA ILE A 256 17.75 -8.18 1.39
C ILE A 256 18.25 -6.91 2.07
N PRO A 257 17.38 -5.88 2.26
CA PRO A 257 17.77 -4.72 3.05
C PRO A 257 18.21 -5.12 4.46
N ALA A 258 19.47 -4.86 4.79
CA ALA A 258 20.10 -5.29 6.04
C ALA A 258 20.00 -4.25 7.17
N ASN A 259 19.28 -3.14 6.92
CA ASN A 259 19.13 -2.12 7.94
C ASN A 259 18.32 -2.66 9.12
N ASP A 260 18.94 -2.64 10.28
CA ASP A 260 18.32 -3.00 11.57
C ASP A 260 16.97 -2.28 11.78
N TRP A 261 16.79 -1.10 11.21
CA TRP A 261 15.53 -0.37 11.31
C TRP A 261 14.35 -1.08 10.63
N LEU A 262 14.58 -1.90 9.59
CA LEU A 262 13.52 -2.71 8.96
C LEU A 262 13.09 -3.89 9.83
N ILE A 263 14.00 -4.47 10.59
CA ILE A 263 13.75 -5.66 11.42
C ILE A 263 13.49 -5.26 12.88
N THR A 264 14.27 -4.32 13.43
CA THR A 264 14.24 -3.97 14.85
C THR A 264 13.43 -2.71 15.17
N SER A 265 13.44 -1.71 14.28
CA SER A 265 12.73 -0.45 14.50
C SER A 265 11.30 -0.45 13.93
N LEU A 266 11.02 -1.29 12.92
CA LEU A 266 9.69 -1.39 12.32
C LEU A 266 8.78 -2.37 13.03
N ASN A 267 9.31 -3.29 13.83
CA ASN A 267 8.54 -4.26 14.59
C ASN A 267 8.61 -3.98 16.10
N THR A 268 7.87 -4.74 16.88
CA THR A 268 7.80 -4.60 18.34
C THR A 268 8.93 -5.32 19.07
N ALA A 269 9.86 -6.02 18.42
CA ALA A 269 10.86 -6.83 19.08
C ALA A 269 11.71 -6.00 20.06
N THR A 270 12.05 -4.76 19.68
CA THR A 270 12.75 -3.81 20.56
C THR A 270 11.85 -2.72 21.11
N GLY A 271 10.67 -2.50 20.53
CA GLY A 271 9.77 -1.39 20.82
C GLY A 271 8.66 -1.67 21.82
N LEU A 272 8.28 -2.93 22.00
CA LEU A 272 7.12 -3.29 22.85
C LEU A 272 7.26 -2.77 24.29
N LYS A 273 8.45 -2.84 24.86
CA LYS A 273 8.73 -2.38 26.22
C LYS A 273 8.48 -0.87 26.39
N ASN A 274 8.51 -0.10 25.33
CA ASN A 274 8.46 1.36 25.37
C ASN A 274 7.18 1.96 24.78
N ILE A 275 6.40 1.23 23.96
CA ILE A 275 5.27 1.81 23.23
C ILE A 275 4.21 2.39 24.17
N PHE A 276 3.87 1.69 25.25
CA PHE A 276 2.89 2.11 26.23
C PHE A 276 3.36 3.26 27.13
N PHE A 277 4.66 3.51 27.15
CA PHE A 277 5.29 4.61 27.90
C PHE A 277 5.70 5.78 26.98
N ARG A 278 5.31 5.75 25.69
CA ARG A 278 5.60 6.82 24.74
C ARG A 278 4.32 7.54 24.29
N PRO A 279 3.86 8.56 25.01
CA PRO A 279 2.70 9.34 24.60
C PRO A 279 2.80 9.89 23.17
N ALA A 280 4.04 10.19 22.73
CA ALA A 280 4.31 10.67 21.38
C ALA A 280 3.88 9.67 20.29
N PHE A 281 4.00 8.35 20.49
CA PHE A 281 3.52 7.36 19.55
C PHE A 281 2.00 7.45 19.37
N PHE A 282 1.25 7.50 20.48
CA PHE A 282 -0.22 7.60 20.44
C PHE A 282 -0.67 8.90 19.79
N ARG A 283 -0.03 10.03 20.16
CA ARG A 283 -0.29 11.30 19.50
C ARG A 283 -0.05 11.20 17.99
N TRP A 284 1.09 10.63 17.57
CA TRP A 284 1.46 10.55 16.17
C TRP A 284 0.47 9.68 15.38
N ILE A 285 0.15 8.49 15.84
CA ILE A 285 -0.74 7.57 15.12
C ILE A 285 -2.19 8.03 15.18
N PHE A 286 -2.73 8.31 16.36
CA PHE A 286 -4.17 8.56 16.49
C PHE A 286 -4.54 10.01 16.16
N PHE A 287 -3.73 10.98 16.56
CA PHE A 287 -4.03 12.38 16.31
C PHE A 287 -3.49 12.86 14.96
N GLU A 288 -2.19 12.70 14.68
CA GLU A 288 -1.62 13.24 13.44
C GLU A 288 -2.01 12.40 12.22
N ARG A 289 -1.95 11.06 12.29
CA ARG A 289 -2.27 10.19 11.15
C ARG A 289 -3.77 9.97 11.00
N ILE A 290 -4.44 9.39 11.98
CA ILE A 290 -5.86 9.01 11.83
C ILE A 290 -6.75 10.24 11.85
N ASN A 291 -6.66 11.08 12.90
CA ASN A 291 -7.53 12.24 13.00
C ASN A 291 -7.23 13.29 11.93
N ASN A 292 -5.99 13.81 11.89
CA ASN A 292 -5.68 14.95 11.05
C ASN A 292 -5.50 14.59 9.57
N LEU A 293 -4.67 13.58 9.27
CA LEU A 293 -4.30 13.26 7.89
C LEU A 293 -5.40 12.45 7.18
N ILE A 294 -5.88 11.38 7.81
CA ILE A 294 -6.85 10.47 7.19
C ILE A 294 -8.26 11.07 7.22
N PHE A 295 -8.72 11.55 8.38
CA PHE A 295 -10.09 12.03 8.56
C PHE A 295 -10.26 13.55 8.44
N GLY A 296 -9.19 14.31 8.25
CA GLY A 296 -9.27 15.77 8.20
C GLY A 296 -9.87 16.39 9.46
N GLY A 297 -9.83 15.68 10.59
CA GLY A 297 -10.30 16.11 11.91
C GLY A 297 -11.75 15.74 12.20
N TYR A 298 -12.67 15.93 11.28
CA TYR A 298 -14.11 15.94 11.59
C TYR A 298 -14.77 14.55 11.52
N LEU A 299 -14.40 13.67 10.59
CA LEU A 299 -14.95 12.30 10.53
C LEU A 299 -14.54 11.43 11.72
N THR A 300 -13.53 11.84 12.48
CA THR A 300 -13.13 11.19 13.73
C THR A 300 -14.29 11.11 14.73
N THR A 301 -15.18 12.10 14.76
CA THR A 301 -16.38 12.08 15.59
C THR A 301 -17.25 10.87 15.28
N PHE A 302 -17.56 10.62 14.00
CA PHE A 302 -18.36 9.46 13.62
C PHE A 302 -17.61 8.15 13.86
N PHE A 303 -16.32 8.11 13.65
CA PHE A 303 -15.47 6.96 13.93
C PHE A 303 -15.53 6.56 15.42
N ILE A 304 -15.35 7.52 16.33
CA ILE A 304 -15.42 7.29 17.78
C ILE A 304 -16.82 6.82 18.18
N ILE A 305 -17.87 7.51 17.70
CA ILE A 305 -19.25 7.09 17.95
C ILE A 305 -19.45 5.64 17.47
N GLY A 306 -18.98 5.29 16.28
CA GLY A 306 -19.11 3.94 15.73
C GLY A 306 -18.42 2.85 16.55
N ILE A 307 -17.31 3.16 17.22
CA ILE A 307 -16.61 2.23 18.12
C ILE A 307 -17.33 2.05 19.45
N ILE A 308 -17.77 3.15 20.06
CA ILE A 308 -18.35 3.13 21.44
C ILE A 308 -19.71 2.46 21.45
N ILE A 309 -20.49 2.60 20.36
CA ILE A 309 -21.84 2.08 20.32
C ILE A 309 -21.84 0.55 20.22
N LYS A 310 -22.70 -0.06 21.04
CA LYS A 310 -22.90 -1.51 21.04
C LYS A 310 -23.47 -1.97 19.69
N GLN A 311 -22.61 -2.49 18.82
CA GLN A 311 -23.03 -3.08 17.57
C GLN A 311 -23.62 -4.48 17.81
N LYS A 312 -24.76 -4.75 17.15
CA LYS A 312 -25.41 -6.08 17.20
C LYS A 312 -24.55 -7.18 16.55
N ARG A 313 -23.61 -6.81 15.70
CA ARG A 313 -22.75 -7.71 14.91
C ARG A 313 -21.29 -7.52 15.30
N LYS A 314 -20.73 -8.55 15.93
CA LYS A 314 -19.35 -8.53 16.42
C LYS A 314 -18.30 -8.67 15.32
N PHE A 315 -18.70 -9.13 14.12
CA PHE A 315 -17.76 -9.33 13.00
C PHE A 315 -16.97 -8.08 12.63
N ILE A 316 -17.60 -6.91 12.62
CA ILE A 316 -16.92 -5.67 12.26
C ILE A 316 -15.79 -5.30 13.23
N PHE A 317 -15.92 -5.71 14.52
CA PHE A 317 -14.87 -5.48 15.51
C PHE A 317 -13.60 -6.31 15.26
N SER A 318 -13.68 -7.39 14.48
CA SER A 318 -12.49 -8.13 14.08
C SER A 318 -11.59 -7.34 13.15
N PHE A 319 -12.15 -6.44 12.31
CA PHE A 319 -11.36 -5.49 11.51
C PHE A 319 -10.69 -4.44 12.40
N LEU A 320 -11.39 -3.95 13.43
CA LEU A 320 -10.80 -3.02 14.39
C LEU A 320 -9.67 -3.68 15.18
N ALA A 321 -9.89 -4.90 15.67
CA ALA A 321 -8.86 -5.69 16.36
C ALA A 321 -7.63 -5.90 15.43
N SER A 322 -7.84 -6.33 14.18
CA SER A 322 -6.79 -6.44 13.17
C SER A 322 -5.97 -5.14 13.06
N SER A 323 -6.66 -4.00 12.95
CA SER A 323 -6.03 -2.69 12.82
C SER A 323 -5.24 -2.28 14.07
N ILE A 324 -5.80 -2.47 15.25
CA ILE A 324 -5.14 -2.13 16.52
C ILE A 324 -3.89 -3.00 16.71
N PHE A 325 -4.01 -4.33 16.55
CA PHE A 325 -2.87 -5.23 16.68
C PHE A 325 -1.79 -4.91 15.66
N TYR A 326 -2.15 -4.61 14.40
CA TYR A 326 -1.21 -4.18 13.39
C TYR A 326 -0.46 -2.90 13.78
N LEU A 327 -1.17 -1.84 14.19
CA LEU A 327 -0.55 -0.56 14.58
C LEU A 327 0.39 -0.73 15.76
N LEU A 328 0.01 -1.54 16.75
CA LEU A 328 0.82 -1.77 17.93
C LEU A 328 2.01 -2.72 17.67
N THR A 329 1.85 -3.70 16.78
CA THR A 329 2.93 -4.63 16.43
C THR A 329 3.93 -4.01 15.47
N PHE A 330 3.46 -3.30 14.44
CA PHE A 330 4.30 -2.72 13.40
C PHE A 330 4.49 -1.20 13.59
N GLN A 331 4.83 -0.81 14.81
CA GLN A 331 4.83 0.58 15.27
C GLN A 331 5.78 1.50 14.47
N GLY A 332 7.02 1.07 14.24
CA GLY A 332 8.04 1.90 13.59
C GLY A 332 7.68 2.23 12.15
N GLY A 333 7.25 1.25 11.35
CA GLY A 333 6.81 1.47 10.00
C GLY A 333 5.62 2.43 9.92
N ASN A 334 4.64 2.26 10.82
CA ASN A 334 3.48 3.12 10.88
C ASN A 334 3.80 4.57 11.27
N ILE A 335 4.88 4.82 12.03
CA ILE A 335 5.34 6.17 12.32
C ILE A 335 6.06 6.78 11.11
N GLN A 336 6.95 6.02 10.48
CA GLN A 336 7.84 6.53 9.44
C GLN A 336 7.12 6.81 8.13
N HIS A 337 6.19 5.93 7.71
CA HIS A 337 5.59 5.99 6.38
C HIS A 337 4.07 5.87 6.42
N GLU A 338 3.41 6.80 5.76
CA GLU A 338 1.95 6.91 5.70
C GLU A 338 1.29 5.75 4.97
N TYR A 339 1.94 5.18 3.94
CA TYR A 339 1.35 4.10 3.14
C TYR A 339 1.08 2.82 3.96
N TYR A 340 1.75 2.64 5.10
CA TYR A 340 1.45 1.52 5.99
C TYR A 340 0.04 1.60 6.60
N GLN A 341 -0.54 2.81 6.74
CA GLN A 341 -1.93 2.95 7.20
C GLN A 341 -2.96 2.44 6.19
N THR A 342 -2.57 2.05 4.97
CA THR A 342 -3.50 1.47 3.98
C THR A 342 -4.22 0.24 4.51
N LEU A 343 -3.57 -0.58 5.36
CA LEU A 343 -4.17 -1.78 5.94
C LEU A 343 -5.34 -1.50 6.88
N ILE A 344 -5.37 -0.36 7.57
CA ILE A 344 -6.41 -0.05 8.54
C ILE A 344 -7.62 0.65 7.92
N LEU A 345 -7.53 1.11 6.66
CA LEU A 345 -8.56 1.90 6.01
C LEU A 345 -9.95 1.23 5.99
N PRO A 346 -10.09 -0.09 5.75
CA PRO A 346 -11.40 -0.75 5.83
C PRO A 346 -12.06 -0.62 7.21
N ALA A 347 -11.32 -0.82 8.29
CA ALA A 347 -11.83 -0.66 9.64
C ALA A 347 -12.29 0.79 9.89
N LEU A 348 -11.47 1.77 9.52
CA LEU A 348 -11.80 3.19 9.67
C LEU A 348 -13.10 3.54 8.94
N ALA A 349 -13.25 3.12 7.68
CA ALA A 349 -14.44 3.36 6.88
C ALA A 349 -15.71 2.68 7.46
N ILE A 350 -15.59 1.44 7.94
CA ILE A 350 -16.70 0.70 8.56
C ILE A 350 -17.22 1.45 9.79
N PHE A 351 -16.33 1.90 10.68
CA PHE A 351 -16.75 2.55 11.93
C PHE A 351 -17.24 3.97 11.73
N VAL A 352 -16.76 4.70 10.70
CA VAL A 352 -17.40 5.97 10.28
C VAL A 352 -18.85 5.71 9.85
N GLY A 353 -19.09 4.72 8.98
CA GLY A 353 -20.45 4.35 8.56
C GLY A 353 -21.34 3.92 9.71
N ALA A 354 -20.78 3.16 10.69
CA ALA A 354 -21.53 2.72 11.88
C ALA A 354 -21.92 3.89 12.79
N GLY A 355 -21.03 4.87 12.99
CA GLY A 355 -21.32 6.07 13.77
C GLY A 355 -22.40 6.94 13.15
N ILE A 356 -22.32 7.15 11.82
CA ILE A 356 -23.37 7.89 11.09
C ILE A 356 -24.73 7.18 11.22
N ASN A 357 -24.74 5.85 11.06
CA ASN A 357 -25.96 5.07 11.19
C ASN A 357 -26.63 5.25 12.57
N PHE A 358 -25.82 5.28 13.63
CA PHE A 358 -26.36 5.52 14.97
C PHE A 358 -27.07 6.87 15.07
N ILE A 359 -26.50 7.91 14.51
CA ILE A 359 -27.13 9.25 14.50
C ILE A 359 -28.47 9.21 13.78
N PHE A 360 -28.53 8.54 12.63
CA PHE A 360 -29.78 8.39 11.87
C PHE A 360 -30.83 7.52 12.58
N GLU A 361 -30.41 6.46 13.27
CA GLU A 361 -31.34 5.62 14.08
C GLU A 361 -31.90 6.38 15.28
N ASN A 362 -31.14 7.30 15.86
CA ASN A 362 -31.51 8.09 17.02
C ASN A 362 -31.95 9.54 16.66
N LYS A 363 -32.51 9.72 15.47
CA LYS A 363 -32.95 11.04 14.96
C LYS A 363 -33.92 11.79 15.90
N LYS A 364 -34.62 11.09 16.79
CA LYS A 364 -35.48 11.70 17.79
C LYS A 364 -34.73 12.54 18.84
N LEU A 365 -33.41 12.34 18.99
CA LEU A 365 -32.56 13.13 19.89
C LEU A 365 -32.18 14.49 19.27
N PHE A 366 -32.48 14.70 17.99
CA PHE A 366 -32.15 15.91 17.27
C PHE A 366 -33.43 16.73 16.98
N ILE A 367 -33.26 18.05 16.93
CA ILE A 367 -34.38 19.01 16.76
C ILE A 367 -35.11 18.78 15.41
N SER A 368 -34.38 18.39 14.36
CA SER A 368 -34.92 18.16 13.04
C SER A 368 -34.13 17.12 12.27
N PRO A 369 -34.77 16.24 11.45
CA PRO A 369 -34.05 15.37 10.51
C PRO A 369 -33.16 16.12 9.53
N PHE A 370 -33.56 17.32 9.11
CA PHE A 370 -32.76 18.19 8.26
C PHE A 370 -31.40 18.53 8.88
N PHE A 371 -31.37 18.78 10.19
CA PHE A 371 -30.16 19.10 10.93
C PHE A 371 -29.16 17.93 10.91
N ILE A 372 -29.62 16.68 10.93
CA ILE A 372 -28.75 15.50 10.80
C ILE A 372 -28.07 15.47 9.43
N TYR A 373 -28.84 15.65 8.34
CA TYR A 373 -28.26 15.71 6.99
C TYR A 373 -27.25 16.84 6.87
N PHE A 374 -27.60 18.02 7.40
CA PHE A 374 -26.70 19.18 7.41
C PHE A 374 -25.39 18.88 8.12
N ILE A 375 -25.42 18.29 9.33
CA ILE A 375 -24.22 17.92 10.10
C ILE A 375 -23.40 16.90 9.31
N VAL A 376 -24.00 15.81 8.81
CA VAL A 376 -23.27 14.75 8.10
C VAL A 376 -22.60 15.31 6.87
N ILE A 377 -23.32 16.08 6.05
CA ILE A 377 -22.76 16.69 4.82
C ILE A 377 -21.63 17.67 5.18
N SER A 378 -21.86 18.56 6.15
CA SER A 378 -20.85 19.55 6.57
C SER A 378 -19.59 18.89 7.08
N LEU A 379 -19.68 17.87 7.94
CA LEU A 379 -18.53 17.16 8.47
C LEU A 379 -17.77 16.40 7.38
N TYR A 380 -18.46 15.84 6.37
CA TYR A 380 -17.79 15.25 5.20
C TYR A 380 -17.06 16.30 4.37
N LEU A 381 -17.70 17.45 4.07
CA LEU A 381 -17.08 18.52 3.29
C LEU A 381 -15.83 19.08 3.99
N PHE A 382 -15.93 19.36 5.28
CA PHE A 382 -14.79 19.84 6.06
C PHE A 382 -13.68 18.77 6.14
N SER A 383 -14.02 17.51 6.43
CA SER A 383 -13.05 16.43 6.44
C SER A 383 -12.35 16.25 5.11
N PHE A 384 -13.10 16.28 4.00
CA PHE A 384 -12.54 16.20 2.65
C PHE A 384 -11.59 17.37 2.41
N TYR A 385 -12.02 18.60 2.67
CA TYR A 385 -11.22 19.79 2.45
C TYR A 385 -9.90 19.76 3.24
N PHE A 386 -9.97 19.53 4.55
CA PHE A 386 -8.76 19.55 5.39
C PHE A 386 -7.83 18.36 5.14
N SER A 387 -8.37 17.18 4.84
CA SER A 387 -7.55 16.04 4.41
C SER A 387 -6.91 16.31 3.04
N PHE A 388 -7.65 16.92 2.09
CA PHE A 388 -7.12 17.29 0.78
C PHE A 388 -6.00 18.31 0.87
N GLU A 389 -6.15 19.36 1.70
CA GLU A 389 -5.11 20.36 1.92
C GLU A 389 -3.79 19.75 2.37
N LYS A 390 -3.83 18.65 3.15
CA LYS A 390 -2.64 17.92 3.59
C LYS A 390 -2.09 16.97 2.52
N ILE A 391 -2.95 16.38 1.69
CA ILE A 391 -2.58 15.40 0.68
C ILE A 391 -2.22 16.01 -0.67
N LYS A 392 -2.70 17.22 -1.00
CA LYS A 392 -2.47 17.84 -2.32
C LYS A 392 -1.00 17.99 -2.70
N SER A 393 -0.11 18.22 -1.73
CA SER A 393 1.33 18.29 -1.95
C SER A 393 1.93 16.95 -2.39
N ASN A 394 1.32 15.83 -2.03
CA ASN A 394 1.78 14.50 -2.41
C ASN A 394 1.69 14.26 -3.93
N TYR A 395 0.89 15.04 -4.65
CA TYR A 395 0.79 15.00 -6.11
C TYR A 395 1.79 15.92 -6.82
N GLN A 396 2.66 16.56 -6.08
CA GLN A 396 3.72 17.42 -6.64
C GLN A 396 5.01 16.62 -6.80
N TYR A 397 5.83 17.01 -7.76
CA TYR A 397 7.13 16.41 -8.00
C TYR A 397 8.15 17.49 -8.44
N PRO A 398 9.44 17.31 -8.14
CA PRO A 398 10.49 18.23 -8.56
C PRO A 398 10.73 18.11 -10.07
N LYS A 399 10.41 19.18 -10.80
CA LYS A 399 10.56 19.20 -12.27
C LYS A 399 12.03 19.06 -12.72
N ASP A 400 12.95 19.55 -11.92
CA ASP A 400 14.39 19.49 -12.20
C ASP A 400 14.88 18.04 -12.34
N LEU A 401 14.35 17.09 -11.57
CA LEU A 401 14.70 15.67 -11.70
C LEU A 401 14.33 15.11 -13.07
N ILE A 402 13.20 15.54 -13.63
CA ILE A 402 12.77 15.11 -14.96
C ILE A 402 13.68 15.67 -16.04
N ILE A 403 14.10 16.94 -15.89
CA ILE A 403 15.03 17.58 -16.83
C ILE A 403 16.38 16.86 -16.80
N ILE A 404 16.93 16.62 -15.61
CA ILE A 404 18.18 15.88 -15.43
C ILE A 404 18.08 14.49 -16.07
N ALA A 405 17.02 13.75 -15.76
CA ALA A 405 16.81 12.41 -16.30
C ALA A 405 16.81 12.40 -17.85
N ASN A 406 16.07 13.32 -18.46
CA ASN A 406 15.97 13.42 -19.92
C ASN A 406 17.30 13.77 -20.60
N ILE A 407 18.10 14.64 -19.96
CA ILE A 407 19.43 15.02 -20.49
C ILE A 407 20.38 13.81 -20.39
N VAL A 408 20.43 13.17 -19.23
CA VAL A 408 21.32 12.01 -19.01
C VAL A 408 20.93 10.84 -19.92
N GLN A 409 19.64 10.57 -20.13
CA GLN A 409 19.18 9.55 -21.07
C GLN A 409 19.73 9.76 -22.50
N LYS A 410 19.79 11.02 -22.95
CA LYS A 410 20.28 11.37 -24.30
C LYS A 410 21.78 11.30 -24.42
N LEU A 411 22.52 11.48 -23.35
CA LEU A 411 23.98 11.57 -23.32
C LEU A 411 24.66 10.26 -22.91
N THR A 412 23.92 9.25 -22.51
CA THR A 412 24.43 7.96 -22.03
C THR A 412 23.73 6.79 -22.70
N ASN A 413 24.43 5.64 -22.81
CA ASN A 413 23.81 4.43 -23.36
C ASN A 413 22.97 3.69 -22.30
N PRO A 414 21.94 2.91 -22.70
CA PRO A 414 21.05 2.19 -21.78
C PRO A 414 21.76 1.22 -20.81
N ASP A 415 22.88 0.62 -21.22
CA ASP A 415 23.61 -0.37 -20.44
C ASP A 415 24.66 0.24 -19.50
N GLU A 416 24.89 1.56 -19.59
CA GLU A 416 25.88 2.24 -18.76
C GLU A 416 25.38 2.42 -17.34
N LYS A 417 26.25 2.09 -16.38
CA LYS A 417 25.96 2.19 -14.95
C LYS A 417 26.27 3.59 -14.44
N ILE A 418 25.30 4.20 -13.79
CA ILE A 418 25.38 5.59 -13.31
C ILE A 418 25.38 5.64 -11.79
N VAL A 419 26.29 6.45 -11.24
CA VAL A 419 26.27 6.83 -9.82
C VAL A 419 25.53 8.16 -9.70
N THR A 420 24.72 8.32 -8.67
CA THR A 420 24.07 9.59 -8.32
C THR A 420 24.42 9.99 -6.89
N ASP A 421 24.21 11.24 -6.53
CA ASP A 421 24.42 11.77 -5.18
C ASP A 421 23.12 11.86 -4.36
N ARG A 422 22.17 10.93 -4.60
CA ARG A 422 20.79 10.99 -4.05
C ARG A 422 20.60 10.32 -2.69
N GLN A 423 21.68 10.04 -1.96
CA GLN A 423 21.65 9.51 -0.59
C GLN A 423 20.80 8.23 -0.42
N GLY A 424 20.80 7.38 -1.45
CA GLY A 424 20.02 6.13 -1.46
C GLY A 424 18.65 6.21 -2.13
N ASP A 425 18.22 7.39 -2.59
CA ASP A 425 16.97 7.57 -3.34
C ASP A 425 17.15 7.13 -4.82
N THR A 426 16.50 6.06 -5.21
CA THR A 426 16.56 5.45 -6.54
C THR A 426 15.71 6.16 -7.60
N THR A 427 14.96 7.19 -7.22
CA THR A 427 14.04 7.90 -8.12
C THR A 427 14.73 8.38 -9.40
N LEU A 428 15.91 9.00 -9.26
CA LEU A 428 16.62 9.52 -10.42
C LEU A 428 17.13 8.40 -11.35
N LEU A 429 17.62 7.28 -10.80
CA LEU A 429 18.00 6.09 -11.58
C LEU A 429 16.82 5.57 -12.41
N TYR A 430 15.64 5.44 -11.76
CA TYR A 430 14.43 5.02 -12.43
C TYR A 430 14.02 5.98 -13.56
N LEU A 431 14.02 7.28 -13.30
CA LEU A 431 13.64 8.30 -14.28
C LEU A 431 14.62 8.36 -15.47
N MET A 432 15.92 8.18 -15.21
CA MET A 432 16.95 8.09 -16.25
C MET A 432 16.88 6.80 -17.06
N ASP A 433 16.10 5.84 -16.60
CA ASP A 433 16.07 4.48 -17.17
C ASP A 433 17.46 3.81 -17.17
N ARG A 434 18.21 4.00 -16.10
CA ARG A 434 19.57 3.47 -15.91
C ARG A 434 19.66 2.71 -14.60
N ARG A 435 20.51 1.68 -14.61
CA ARG A 435 20.89 0.96 -13.39
C ARG A 435 22.17 1.55 -12.84
N GLY A 436 22.36 1.51 -11.52
CA GLY A 436 23.54 2.10 -10.94
C GLY A 436 23.53 2.18 -9.42
N ALA A 437 24.12 3.24 -8.87
CA ALA A 437 24.13 3.48 -7.43
C ALA A 437 23.42 4.79 -7.08
N PRO A 438 22.49 4.79 -6.11
CA PRO A 438 21.75 5.98 -5.72
C PRO A 438 22.53 6.90 -4.77
N ALA A 439 23.79 6.59 -4.47
CA ALA A 439 24.71 7.46 -3.73
C ALA A 439 26.17 7.15 -4.10
N ILE A 440 27.06 8.10 -3.82
CA ILE A 440 28.50 7.89 -3.86
C ILE A 440 28.87 7.13 -2.58
N TYR A 441 29.02 5.82 -2.64
CA TYR A 441 29.24 4.94 -1.48
C TYR A 441 30.65 4.40 -1.37
N LYS A 442 31.51 4.73 -2.35
CA LYS A 442 32.94 4.43 -2.42
C LYS A 442 33.67 5.55 -3.16
N GLU A 443 35.00 5.55 -3.07
CA GLU A 443 35.84 6.45 -3.86
C GLU A 443 35.61 6.26 -5.36
N LEU A 444 35.62 7.35 -6.14
CA LEU A 444 35.30 7.31 -7.58
C LEU A 444 36.14 6.34 -8.39
N PRO A 445 37.48 6.21 -8.13
CA PRO A 445 38.31 5.20 -8.80
C PRO A 445 37.88 3.76 -8.52
N GLU A 446 37.34 3.47 -7.32
CA GLU A 446 36.80 2.15 -6.99
C GLU A 446 35.47 1.89 -7.71
N LEU A 447 34.60 2.90 -7.78
CA LEU A 447 33.35 2.81 -8.51
C LEU A 447 33.60 2.55 -10.01
N LYS A 448 34.60 3.22 -10.59
CA LYS A 448 35.03 2.94 -11.97
C LYS A 448 35.48 1.48 -12.14
N LYS A 449 36.26 0.91 -11.21
CA LYS A 449 36.66 -0.51 -11.25
C LYS A 449 35.47 -1.47 -11.15
N LEU A 450 34.39 -1.09 -10.47
CA LEU A 450 33.12 -1.84 -10.41
C LEU A 450 32.28 -1.70 -11.68
N GLY A 451 32.74 -0.92 -12.68
CA GLY A 451 32.13 -0.74 -13.98
C GLY A 451 31.09 0.38 -14.03
N TYR A 452 31.09 1.29 -13.06
CA TYR A 452 30.32 2.52 -13.19
C TYR A 452 31.01 3.46 -14.18
N THR A 453 30.25 4.07 -15.08
CA THR A 453 30.77 4.88 -16.19
C THR A 453 30.55 6.36 -16.03
N TYR A 454 29.50 6.75 -15.31
CA TYR A 454 29.15 8.15 -15.10
C TYR A 454 28.77 8.45 -13.66
N LEU A 455 29.01 9.71 -13.28
CA LEU A 455 28.48 10.32 -12.06
C LEU A 455 27.57 11.48 -12.43
N VAL A 456 26.36 11.50 -11.87
CA VAL A 456 25.43 12.64 -11.89
C VAL A 456 25.41 13.26 -10.51
N THR A 457 25.82 14.50 -10.37
CA THR A 457 25.83 15.21 -9.09
C THR A 457 25.17 16.57 -9.18
N GLN A 458 24.42 16.92 -8.15
CA GLN A 458 23.83 18.24 -7.92
C GLN A 458 24.60 19.05 -6.85
N ASN A 459 25.60 18.43 -6.22
CA ASN A 459 26.40 19.05 -5.16
C ASN A 459 27.51 19.92 -5.77
N LYS A 460 27.39 21.22 -5.59
CA LYS A 460 28.35 22.22 -6.11
C LYS A 460 29.70 22.20 -5.41
N ASP A 461 29.77 21.74 -4.18
CA ASP A 461 31.03 21.73 -3.40
C ASP A 461 32.05 20.74 -3.97
N TYR A 462 31.60 19.69 -4.66
CA TYR A 462 32.47 18.74 -5.35
C TYR A 462 32.90 19.14 -6.76
N VAL A 463 32.22 20.12 -7.36
CA VAL A 463 32.36 20.43 -8.80
C VAL A 463 33.79 20.85 -9.15
N ASP A 464 34.41 21.72 -8.37
CA ASP A 464 35.75 22.28 -8.70
C ASP A 464 36.88 21.24 -8.56
N SER A 465 36.77 20.29 -7.64
CA SER A 465 37.71 19.18 -7.50
C SER A 465 37.53 18.17 -8.64
N LEU A 466 36.30 17.83 -8.96
CA LEU A 466 35.97 16.86 -10.01
C LEU A 466 36.33 17.34 -11.41
N LYS A 467 36.22 18.65 -11.68
CA LYS A 467 36.63 19.27 -12.95
C LYS A 467 38.11 19.13 -13.25
N LYS A 468 38.96 18.97 -12.24
CA LYS A 468 40.42 18.82 -12.44
C LYS A 468 40.82 17.40 -12.76
N GLU A 469 40.05 16.41 -12.38
CA GLU A 469 40.43 15.00 -12.45
C GLU A 469 39.62 14.20 -13.46
N TYR A 470 38.41 14.64 -13.82
CA TYR A 470 37.48 13.87 -14.65
C TYR A 470 36.96 14.65 -15.85
N ASN A 471 36.60 13.93 -16.90
CA ASN A 471 36.03 14.52 -18.13
C ASN A 471 34.55 14.90 -17.91
N ILE A 472 34.26 16.19 -18.09
CA ILE A 472 32.91 16.72 -18.01
C ILE A 472 32.18 16.47 -19.30
N VAL A 473 31.09 15.73 -19.27
CA VAL A 473 30.22 15.46 -20.39
C VAL A 473 29.16 16.53 -20.58
N PHE A 474 28.61 16.98 -19.44
CA PHE A 474 27.59 18.04 -19.43
C PHE A 474 27.64 18.83 -18.13
N GLU A 475 27.47 20.14 -18.23
CA GLU A 475 27.41 21.03 -17.09
C GLU A 475 26.22 22.00 -17.22
N SER A 476 25.49 22.21 -16.16
CA SER A 476 24.44 23.21 -16.02
C SER A 476 24.45 23.81 -14.63
N ASN A 477 23.62 24.85 -14.41
CA ASN A 477 23.46 25.44 -13.07
C ASN A 477 22.88 24.44 -12.04
N ASN A 478 22.24 23.35 -12.48
CA ASN A 478 21.49 22.44 -11.64
C ASN A 478 22.17 21.09 -11.41
N PHE A 479 23.07 20.67 -12.31
CA PHE A 479 23.77 19.39 -12.18
C PHE A 479 24.99 19.30 -13.09
N LEU A 480 25.84 18.33 -12.78
CA LEU A 480 27.03 17.96 -13.54
C LEU A 480 26.94 16.48 -13.91
N LEU A 481 27.25 16.15 -15.18
CA LEU A 481 27.45 14.78 -15.66
C LEU A 481 28.92 14.59 -15.99
N ILE A 482 29.54 13.64 -15.30
CA ILE A 482 30.99 13.38 -15.40
C ILE A 482 31.18 11.94 -15.88
N LYS A 483 32.17 11.73 -16.74
CA LYS A 483 32.64 10.39 -17.12
C LYS A 483 33.72 9.94 -16.14
N LEU A 484 33.54 8.79 -15.50
CA LEU A 484 34.46 8.19 -14.53
C LEU A 484 35.66 7.50 -15.19
#